data_a553d830676996a4e1dd6bbe8d354fa6
#
_entry.id   a553d830676996a4e1dd6bbe8d354fa6
#
_cell.length_a   1.000
_cell.length_b   1.000
_cell.length_c   1.000
_cell.angle_alpha   90.00
_cell.angle_beta   90.00
_cell.angle_gamma   90.00
#
_symmetry.space_group_name_H-M   'P 1'
#
loop_
_entity.id
_entity.type
_entity.pdbx_description
1 polymer ?
#
loop_
_entity_poly.entity_id
_entity_poly.type
_entity_poly.pdbx_seq_one_letter_code
_entity_poly.pdbx_strand_id
1 'polypeptide(L)'
;MSTTQERAAAQKRHSVGRSVLDTVDERFGSSKFLTSVLDKIFPDHWSFMVGEIAMDSLIVLIITGVYLTFFYTPSGQDVVYAPAAGHIYYPLFGQHMSAAYESVINLSFNVRFGMVMRQTHHWAALIFLAAVIFHMCRIFFTGAFRKPREINWIIGLTLWITVMLEGFTGYSLPDDLLSGTGLRVIYSVVEGIPFVGTWLAYDVWGGRFPGDPFIARLFIIHEFLFPAIIVGLLTFHLMILWRQKHTDFPGPGKTETNIKGSRIWPQYAMKATGLAMLVFGVSFGLGGLIQINPVWIYGPYRPYTVSAGAQPDWYLGWLDGALRLMPHWEFRSFGHEIANPFFPGVLIPGLVFTIMYAWPWIDKKIYNDYRAHNLLDRPRDKPFRTGVGVAAIIFFTVLTFATATDLLANDFHVGFERLIEILQYGVIIGPIAGFLIAYKACQALQRGHSHPIQRPIGGIIIRTADGAYHTLGDHADGHGADHAHAGDTPTGNGHAVPESPAVVGAPVSPAGEAGGERSGGDAGAGDGGTAAEGRSGGPE
;
A
#
# COMPACT_ATOMS: atom_id res chain seq x y z
N MET A 1 55.48 -25.51 -13.35
CA MET A 1 54.67 -25.66 -14.59
C MET A 1 53.16 -25.45 -14.36
N SER A 2 52.64 -25.47 -13.12
CA SER A 2 51.20 -25.34 -12.78
C SER A 2 50.67 -23.91 -12.96
N THR A 3 51.43 -22.88 -12.61
CA THR A 3 50.96 -21.49 -12.57
C THR A 3 50.69 -20.86 -13.94
N THR A 4 51.35 -21.32 -15.00
CA THR A 4 51.20 -20.76 -16.36
C THR A 4 49.96 -21.30 -17.05
N GLN A 5 49.62 -22.57 -16.81
CA GLN A 5 48.37 -23.19 -17.31
C GLN A 5 47.14 -22.65 -16.63
N GLU A 6 47.19 -22.41 -15.31
CA GLU A 6 46.08 -21.81 -14.55
C GLU A 6 45.82 -20.36 -14.97
N ARG A 7 46.90 -19.58 -15.20
CA ARG A 7 46.76 -18.21 -15.74
C ARG A 7 46.20 -18.18 -17.16
N ALA A 8 46.63 -19.09 -18.04
CA ALA A 8 46.11 -19.21 -19.40
C ALA A 8 44.62 -19.65 -19.40
N ALA A 9 44.21 -20.58 -18.51
CA ALA A 9 42.83 -20.99 -18.35
C ALA A 9 41.95 -19.88 -17.78
N ALA A 10 42.46 -19.10 -16.81
CA ALA A 10 41.74 -17.92 -16.26
C ALA A 10 41.61 -16.82 -17.33
N GLN A 11 42.63 -16.56 -18.11
CA GLN A 11 42.62 -15.59 -19.21
C GLN A 11 41.66 -16.03 -20.34
N LYS A 12 41.57 -17.33 -20.63
CA LYS A 12 40.64 -17.89 -21.60
C LYS A 12 39.18 -17.82 -21.11
N ARG A 13 38.93 -18.06 -19.81
CA ARG A 13 37.61 -17.86 -19.20
C ARG A 13 37.18 -16.38 -19.22
N HIS A 14 38.10 -15.45 -18.94
CA HIS A 14 37.84 -14.02 -19.04
C HIS A 14 37.53 -13.57 -20.49
N SER A 15 38.18 -14.19 -21.51
CA SER A 15 37.90 -13.85 -22.91
C SER A 15 36.55 -14.36 -23.38
N VAL A 16 36.12 -15.58 -22.95
CA VAL A 16 34.82 -16.13 -23.30
C VAL A 16 33.68 -15.34 -22.62
N GLY A 17 33.83 -15.00 -21.35
CA GLY A 17 32.84 -14.18 -20.64
C GLY A 17 32.67 -12.78 -21.24
N ARG A 18 33.77 -12.14 -21.64
CA ARG A 18 33.73 -10.85 -22.37
C ARG A 18 33.04 -10.98 -23.72
N SER A 19 33.38 -12.01 -24.50
CA SER A 19 32.75 -12.22 -25.82
C SER A 19 31.23 -12.45 -25.72
N VAL A 20 30.75 -13.15 -24.69
CA VAL A 20 29.31 -13.34 -24.46
C VAL A 20 28.65 -12.01 -24.06
N LEU A 21 29.27 -11.25 -23.14
CA LEU A 21 28.76 -9.95 -22.72
C LEU A 21 28.71 -8.95 -23.87
N ASP A 22 29.78 -8.90 -24.68
CA ASP A 22 29.88 -8.03 -25.86
C ASP A 22 28.80 -8.41 -26.89
N THR A 23 28.55 -9.71 -27.12
CA THR A 23 27.51 -10.20 -28.03
C THR A 23 26.11 -9.84 -27.53
N VAL A 24 25.85 -9.97 -26.21
CA VAL A 24 24.58 -9.58 -25.60
C VAL A 24 24.40 -8.06 -25.71
N ASP A 25 25.44 -7.30 -25.44
CA ASP A 25 25.37 -5.83 -25.51
C ASP A 25 25.16 -5.32 -26.95
N GLU A 26 25.84 -5.90 -27.93
CA GLU A 26 25.65 -5.57 -29.32
C GLU A 26 24.23 -5.84 -29.84
N ARG A 27 23.59 -6.92 -29.36
CA ARG A 27 22.24 -7.31 -29.78
C ARG A 27 21.14 -6.60 -29.04
N PHE A 28 21.30 -6.32 -27.75
CA PHE A 28 20.23 -5.82 -26.86
C PHE A 28 20.51 -4.41 -26.32
N GLY A 29 21.70 -3.81 -26.56
CA GLY A 29 22.08 -2.53 -25.97
C GLY A 29 22.10 -2.56 -24.44
N SER A 30 22.40 -3.73 -23.87
CA SER A 30 22.25 -4.03 -22.45
C SER A 30 23.09 -3.13 -21.55
N SER A 31 24.30 -2.73 -21.99
CA SER A 31 25.17 -1.85 -21.22
C SER A 31 24.57 -0.45 -21.06
N LYS A 32 24.00 0.12 -22.13
CA LYS A 32 23.33 1.44 -22.07
C LYS A 32 22.09 1.40 -21.17
N PHE A 33 21.28 0.34 -21.32
CA PHE A 33 20.11 0.14 -20.47
C PHE A 33 20.53 0.00 -19.01
N LEU A 34 21.48 -0.89 -18.71
CA LEU A 34 21.94 -1.16 -17.35
C LEU A 34 22.56 0.09 -16.71
N THR A 35 23.40 0.84 -17.43
CA THR A 35 23.97 2.10 -16.94
C THR A 35 22.87 3.11 -16.61
N SER A 36 21.87 3.26 -17.49
CA SER A 36 20.72 4.13 -17.25
C SER A 36 19.91 3.73 -16.01
N VAL A 37 19.80 2.44 -15.74
CA VAL A 37 19.14 1.90 -14.53
C VAL A 37 19.97 2.18 -13.29
N LEU A 38 21.26 1.84 -13.32
CA LEU A 38 22.16 1.93 -12.16
C LEU A 38 22.46 3.37 -11.72
N ASP A 39 22.45 4.32 -12.66
CA ASP A 39 22.66 5.73 -12.39
C ASP A 39 21.39 6.49 -11.95
N LYS A 40 20.23 5.83 -11.96
CA LYS A 40 18.98 6.46 -11.53
C LYS A 40 19.05 6.83 -10.05
N ILE A 41 18.54 8.03 -9.73
CA ILE A 41 18.56 8.58 -8.36
C ILE A 41 17.27 8.19 -7.64
N PHE A 42 17.43 7.69 -6.41
CA PHE A 42 16.34 7.45 -5.45
C PHE A 42 16.46 8.40 -4.27
N PRO A 43 15.33 8.94 -3.77
CA PRO A 43 15.35 9.83 -2.61
C PRO A 43 15.79 9.10 -1.34
N ASP A 44 16.64 9.75 -0.56
CA ASP A 44 17.17 9.22 0.70
C ASP A 44 16.27 9.58 1.88
N HIS A 45 15.19 8.83 2.07
CA HIS A 45 14.35 8.97 3.26
C HIS A 45 13.76 7.61 3.61
N TRP A 46 13.85 7.21 4.87
CA TRP A 46 13.42 5.89 5.37
C TRP A 46 11.98 5.52 4.99
N SER A 47 11.05 6.49 4.92
CA SER A 47 9.65 6.23 4.60
C SER A 47 9.41 5.73 3.17
N PHE A 48 10.39 5.88 2.27
CA PHE A 48 10.32 5.30 0.93
C PHE A 48 10.59 3.79 0.96
N MET A 49 11.34 3.31 1.97
CA MET A 49 11.69 1.90 2.12
C MET A 49 10.52 1.03 2.64
N VAL A 50 9.42 1.63 3.13
CA VAL A 50 8.26 0.86 3.60
C VAL A 50 7.65 0.01 2.48
N GLY A 51 7.64 0.52 1.23
CA GLY A 51 7.22 -0.27 0.07
C GLY A 51 8.17 -1.42 -0.26
N GLU A 52 9.46 -1.29 0.08
CA GLU A 52 10.44 -2.38 -0.08
C GLU A 52 10.24 -3.47 0.96
N ILE A 53 9.91 -3.12 2.21
CA ILE A 53 9.54 -4.11 3.23
C ILE A 53 8.38 -4.97 2.75
N ALA A 54 7.36 -4.36 2.12
CA ALA A 54 6.26 -5.10 1.52
C ALA A 54 6.75 -6.03 0.39
N MET A 55 7.58 -5.54 -0.51
CA MET A 55 8.13 -6.34 -1.61
C MET A 55 8.99 -7.51 -1.10
N ASP A 56 9.88 -7.26 -0.14
CA ASP A 56 10.74 -8.28 0.45
C ASP A 56 9.93 -9.35 1.18
N SER A 57 8.88 -8.96 1.89
CA SER A 57 7.93 -9.87 2.54
C SER A 57 7.18 -10.72 1.51
N LEU A 58 6.78 -10.16 0.36
CA LEU A 58 6.18 -10.90 -0.74
C LEU A 58 7.15 -11.95 -1.30
N ILE A 59 8.44 -11.64 -1.41
CA ILE A 59 9.46 -12.61 -1.84
C ILE A 59 9.56 -13.78 -0.84
N VAL A 60 9.56 -13.48 0.48
CA VAL A 60 9.50 -14.53 1.51
C VAL A 60 8.25 -15.38 1.36
N LEU A 61 7.08 -14.77 1.12
CA LEU A 61 5.81 -15.47 0.92
C LEU A 61 5.87 -16.41 -0.29
N ILE A 62 6.38 -15.95 -1.42
CA ILE A 62 6.52 -16.79 -2.63
C ILE A 62 7.44 -17.99 -2.36
N ILE A 63 8.61 -17.76 -1.75
CA ILE A 63 9.58 -18.82 -1.46
C ILE A 63 8.98 -19.85 -0.50
N THR A 64 8.36 -19.41 0.59
CA THR A 64 7.77 -20.30 1.58
C THR A 64 6.49 -20.95 1.07
N GLY A 65 5.67 -20.22 0.27
CA GLY A 65 4.45 -20.74 -0.35
C GLY A 65 4.74 -21.88 -1.32
N VAL A 66 5.73 -21.72 -2.21
CA VAL A 66 6.17 -22.80 -3.11
C VAL A 66 6.61 -24.03 -2.32
N TYR A 67 7.33 -23.86 -1.20
CA TYR A 67 7.66 -24.99 -0.33
C TYR A 67 6.41 -25.67 0.24
N LEU A 68 5.44 -24.91 0.74
CA LEU A 68 4.22 -25.44 1.36
C LEU A 68 3.35 -26.23 0.36
N THR A 69 3.30 -25.81 -0.90
CA THR A 69 2.56 -26.45 -1.98
C THR A 69 2.94 -27.93 -2.17
N PHE A 70 4.21 -28.30 -1.93
CA PHE A 70 4.65 -29.69 -2.06
C PHE A 70 4.07 -30.63 -1.00
N PHE A 71 3.54 -30.12 0.09
CA PHE A 71 3.09 -30.90 1.23
C PHE A 71 1.59 -30.77 1.53
N TYR A 72 0.92 -29.80 0.92
CA TYR A 72 -0.50 -29.55 1.17
C TYR A 72 -1.39 -30.42 0.26
N THR A 73 -2.45 -30.98 0.84
CA THR A 73 -3.46 -31.77 0.12
C THR A 73 -4.75 -30.97 0.02
N PRO A 74 -5.11 -30.39 -1.14
CA PRO A 74 -6.30 -29.54 -1.30
C PRO A 74 -7.60 -30.35 -1.40
N SER A 75 -7.99 -31.05 -0.34
CA SER A 75 -9.16 -31.94 -0.36
C SER A 75 -9.94 -31.88 0.95
N GLY A 76 -11.27 -31.73 0.83
CA GLY A 76 -12.23 -31.86 1.93
C GLY A 76 -12.59 -33.32 2.27
N GLN A 77 -11.98 -34.31 1.62
CA GLN A 77 -12.25 -35.72 1.89
C GLN A 77 -12.04 -36.05 3.37
N ASP A 78 -13.00 -36.74 3.99
CA ASP A 78 -12.89 -37.20 5.37
C ASP A 78 -11.86 -38.32 5.52
N VAL A 79 -10.93 -38.13 6.44
CA VAL A 79 -9.87 -39.07 6.79
C VAL A 79 -9.80 -39.24 8.31
N VAL A 80 -9.32 -40.41 8.76
CA VAL A 80 -9.09 -40.68 10.18
C VAL A 80 -7.60 -40.55 10.49
N TYR A 81 -7.26 -39.65 11.42
CA TYR A 81 -5.89 -39.45 11.86
C TYR A 81 -5.41 -40.64 12.71
N ALA A 82 -4.52 -41.50 12.21
CA ALA A 82 -4.14 -42.75 12.87
C ALA A 82 -2.64 -43.03 12.80
N PRO A 83 -2.04 -43.67 13.83
CA PRO A 83 -0.63 -44.06 13.84
C PRO A 83 -0.23 -44.99 12.66
N ALA A 84 -1.15 -45.85 12.21
CA ALA A 84 -0.93 -46.76 11.07
C ALA A 84 -0.61 -46.03 9.76
N ALA A 85 -1.03 -44.73 9.64
CA ALA A 85 -0.71 -43.86 8.50
C ALA A 85 0.61 -43.08 8.69
N GLY A 86 1.38 -43.36 9.74
CA GLY A 86 2.63 -42.64 10.04
C GLY A 86 2.46 -41.33 10.79
N HIS A 87 1.28 -41.02 11.32
CA HIS A 87 1.00 -39.84 12.09
C HIS A 87 1.64 -39.89 13.48
N ILE A 88 2.15 -38.76 13.98
CA ILE A 88 2.86 -38.69 15.27
C ILE A 88 2.20 -37.80 16.30
N TYR A 89 1.25 -36.94 15.93
CA TYR A 89 0.60 -36.03 16.87
C TYR A 89 -0.57 -36.72 17.58
N TYR A 90 -0.28 -37.48 18.65
CA TYR A 90 -1.23 -38.33 19.36
C TYR A 90 -2.55 -37.66 19.83
N PRO A 91 -2.61 -36.34 20.16
CA PRO A 91 -3.87 -35.74 20.59
C PRO A 91 -5.00 -35.79 19.55
N LEU A 92 -4.67 -36.01 18.29
CA LEU A 92 -5.64 -36.12 17.20
C LEU A 92 -5.93 -37.55 16.76
N PHE A 93 -5.32 -38.57 17.39
CA PHE A 93 -5.54 -39.96 17.02
C PHE A 93 -7.02 -40.37 17.14
N GLY A 94 -7.53 -41.04 16.11
CA GLY A 94 -8.90 -41.49 16.01
C GLY A 94 -9.90 -40.38 15.63
N GLN A 95 -9.45 -39.13 15.44
CA GLN A 95 -10.33 -38.06 15.02
C GLN A 95 -10.52 -38.04 13.50
N HIS A 96 -11.76 -37.78 13.10
CA HIS A 96 -12.13 -37.50 11.72
C HIS A 96 -11.78 -36.04 11.37
N MET A 97 -11.22 -35.83 10.19
CA MET A 97 -10.81 -34.51 9.69
C MET A 97 -10.75 -34.51 8.17
N SER A 98 -10.68 -33.32 7.56
CA SER A 98 -10.38 -33.22 6.13
C SER A 98 -8.93 -33.61 5.83
N ALA A 99 -8.67 -34.15 4.64
CA ALA A 99 -7.31 -34.43 4.17
C ALA A 99 -6.46 -33.12 4.10
N ALA A 100 -7.09 -31.96 3.91
CA ALA A 100 -6.42 -30.67 4.00
C ALA A 100 -5.85 -30.41 5.40
N TYR A 101 -6.70 -30.54 6.43
CA TYR A 101 -6.25 -30.37 7.82
C TYR A 101 -5.19 -31.42 8.21
N GLU A 102 -5.38 -32.68 7.85
CA GLU A 102 -4.39 -33.75 8.06
C GLU A 102 -3.03 -33.37 7.48
N SER A 103 -3.00 -32.90 6.22
CA SER A 103 -1.76 -32.52 5.54
C SER A 103 -1.02 -31.39 6.26
N VAL A 104 -1.74 -30.41 6.82
CA VAL A 104 -1.15 -29.30 7.61
C VAL A 104 -0.60 -29.79 8.95
N ILE A 105 -1.26 -30.75 9.61
CA ILE A 105 -0.73 -31.38 10.82
C ILE A 105 0.53 -32.18 10.49
N ASN A 106 0.52 -32.98 9.42
CA ASN A 106 1.69 -33.74 8.97
C ASN A 106 2.85 -32.83 8.57
N LEU A 107 2.58 -31.74 7.84
CA LEU A 107 3.58 -30.72 7.54
C LEU A 107 4.20 -30.18 8.82
N SER A 108 3.37 -29.87 9.83
CA SER A 108 3.83 -29.23 11.07
C SER A 108 4.69 -30.15 11.94
N PHE A 109 4.40 -31.46 11.99
CA PHE A 109 5.03 -32.37 12.93
C PHE A 109 5.92 -33.43 12.28
N ASN A 110 5.62 -33.87 11.07
CA ASN A 110 6.36 -34.98 10.42
C ASN A 110 7.43 -34.47 9.43
N VAL A 111 7.24 -33.27 8.85
CA VAL A 111 8.17 -32.73 7.86
C VAL A 111 9.22 -31.85 8.54
N ARG A 112 10.51 -32.14 8.25
CA ARG A 112 11.60 -31.27 8.73
C ARG A 112 11.42 -29.86 8.20
N PHE A 113 11.56 -28.86 9.09
CA PHE A 113 11.31 -27.45 8.80
C PHE A 113 9.86 -27.09 8.42
N GLY A 114 8.95 -28.04 8.29
CA GLY A 114 7.57 -27.78 7.90
C GLY A 114 6.87 -26.78 8.81
N MET A 115 7.00 -26.94 10.14
CA MET A 115 6.50 -25.97 11.13
C MET A 115 7.09 -24.58 10.89
N VAL A 116 8.42 -24.46 10.78
CA VAL A 116 9.09 -23.18 10.58
C VAL A 116 8.63 -22.50 9.29
N MET A 117 8.57 -23.25 8.19
CA MET A 117 8.15 -22.71 6.89
C MET A 117 6.71 -22.21 6.93
N ARG A 118 5.78 -22.97 7.54
CA ARG A 118 4.38 -22.55 7.70
C ARG A 118 4.27 -21.30 8.57
N GLN A 119 4.96 -21.28 9.71
CA GLN A 119 4.97 -20.13 10.62
C GLN A 119 5.62 -18.89 9.97
N THR A 120 6.73 -19.06 9.26
CA THR A 120 7.39 -17.96 8.52
C THR A 120 6.47 -17.39 7.45
N HIS A 121 5.76 -18.26 6.72
CA HIS A 121 4.79 -17.84 5.71
C HIS A 121 3.70 -16.95 6.34
N HIS A 122 3.12 -17.39 7.44
CA HIS A 122 2.09 -16.62 8.15
C HIS A 122 2.64 -15.29 8.71
N TRP A 123 3.80 -15.30 9.39
CA TRP A 123 4.42 -14.06 9.87
C TRP A 123 4.76 -13.09 8.74
N ALA A 124 5.30 -13.60 7.63
CA ALA A 124 5.57 -12.77 6.46
C ALA A 124 4.30 -12.14 5.88
N ALA A 125 3.15 -12.84 5.90
CA ALA A 125 1.85 -12.30 5.48
C ALA A 125 1.41 -11.15 6.38
N LEU A 126 1.55 -11.27 7.70
CA LEU A 126 1.22 -10.21 8.65
C LEU A 126 2.12 -8.99 8.48
N ILE A 127 3.44 -9.19 8.27
CA ILE A 127 4.40 -8.10 8.00
C ILE A 127 4.09 -7.43 6.67
N PHE A 128 3.79 -8.21 5.64
CA PHE A 128 3.44 -7.71 4.31
C PHE A 128 2.24 -6.77 4.37
N LEU A 129 1.14 -7.22 4.98
CA LEU A 129 -0.07 -6.41 5.12
C LEU A 129 0.16 -5.15 5.97
N ALA A 130 0.91 -5.26 7.06
CA ALA A 130 1.29 -4.10 7.86
C ALA A 130 2.09 -3.09 7.03
N ALA A 131 3.10 -3.55 6.29
CA ALA A 131 3.92 -2.70 5.44
C ALA A 131 3.09 -2.02 4.34
N VAL A 132 2.15 -2.74 3.69
CA VAL A 132 1.23 -2.17 2.69
C VAL A 132 0.36 -1.07 3.30
N ILE A 133 -0.21 -1.28 4.49
CA ILE A 133 -1.02 -0.27 5.18
C ILE A 133 -0.19 0.97 5.54
N PHE A 134 1.01 0.80 6.12
CA PHE A 134 1.90 1.92 6.41
C PHE A 134 2.34 2.66 5.16
N HIS A 135 2.63 1.93 4.06
CA HIS A 135 2.93 2.52 2.77
C HIS A 135 1.75 3.35 2.25
N MET A 136 0.55 2.84 2.31
CA MET A 136 -0.67 3.55 1.91
C MET A 136 -0.91 4.80 2.78
N CYS A 137 -0.77 4.70 4.11
CA CYS A 137 -0.86 5.85 5.00
C CYS A 137 0.19 6.92 4.64
N ARG A 138 1.42 6.52 4.38
CA ARG A 138 2.48 7.45 3.94
C ARG A 138 2.09 8.17 2.64
N ILE A 139 1.61 7.43 1.61
CA ILE A 139 1.15 8.01 0.34
C ILE A 139 0.00 9.00 0.57
N PHE A 140 -0.96 8.64 1.42
CA PHE A 140 -2.12 9.46 1.75
C PHE A 140 -1.73 10.76 2.46
N PHE A 141 -1.05 10.68 3.59
CA PHE A 141 -0.73 11.85 4.41
C PHE A 141 0.21 12.84 3.73
N THR A 142 1.09 12.35 2.86
CA THR A 142 2.03 13.22 2.12
C THR A 142 1.51 13.67 0.77
N GLY A 143 0.33 13.23 0.35
CA GLY A 143 -0.25 13.58 -0.95
C GLY A 143 0.55 13.06 -2.14
N ALA A 144 1.26 11.94 -1.98
CA ALA A 144 2.04 11.34 -3.06
C ALA A 144 1.16 10.79 -4.21
N PHE A 145 -0.15 10.62 -3.96
CA PHE A 145 -1.15 10.21 -4.96
C PHE A 145 -1.56 11.32 -5.94
N ARG A 146 -1.16 12.59 -5.69
CA ARG A 146 -1.52 13.73 -6.54
C ARG A 146 -0.98 13.56 -7.96
N LYS A 147 -1.54 14.32 -8.90
CA LYS A 147 -1.13 14.30 -10.31
C LYS A 147 0.41 14.31 -10.45
N PRO A 148 0.98 13.41 -11.24
CA PRO A 148 0.38 12.48 -12.22
C PRO A 148 0.15 11.04 -11.68
N ARG A 149 0.07 10.82 -10.35
CA ARG A 149 0.11 9.50 -9.70
C ARG A 149 -1.26 8.93 -9.30
N GLU A 150 -2.36 9.52 -9.78
CA GLU A 150 -3.73 9.07 -9.48
C GLU A 150 -3.97 7.61 -9.88
N ILE A 151 -3.49 7.21 -11.07
CA ILE A 151 -3.62 5.82 -11.56
C ILE A 151 -2.79 4.87 -10.68
N ASN A 152 -1.60 5.29 -10.27
CA ASN A 152 -0.75 4.47 -9.40
C ASN A 152 -1.37 4.27 -8.00
N TRP A 153 -2.12 5.26 -7.51
CA TRP A 153 -2.94 5.14 -6.30
C TRP A 153 -4.04 4.08 -6.46
N ILE A 154 -4.78 4.10 -7.58
CA ILE A 154 -5.82 3.10 -7.89
C ILE A 154 -5.23 1.70 -7.90
N ILE A 155 -4.11 1.49 -8.61
CA ILE A 155 -3.43 0.20 -8.67
C ILE A 155 -2.97 -0.23 -7.27
N GLY A 156 -2.38 0.68 -6.48
CA GLY A 156 -1.96 0.40 -5.11
C GLY A 156 -3.11 0.01 -4.19
N LEU A 157 -4.27 0.66 -4.34
CA LEU A 157 -5.47 0.30 -3.57
C LEU A 157 -6.04 -1.06 -4.00
N THR A 158 -6.06 -1.34 -5.30
CA THR A 158 -6.46 -2.67 -5.82
C THR A 158 -5.51 -3.76 -5.31
N LEU A 159 -4.20 -3.50 -5.31
CA LEU A 159 -3.21 -4.39 -4.70
C LEU A 159 -3.53 -4.68 -3.24
N TRP A 160 -3.79 -3.65 -2.43
CA TRP A 160 -4.13 -3.84 -1.01
C TRP A 160 -5.36 -4.70 -0.81
N ILE A 161 -6.45 -4.48 -1.56
CA ILE A 161 -7.66 -5.30 -1.50
C ILE A 161 -7.34 -6.75 -1.90
N THR A 162 -6.61 -6.95 -2.99
CA THR A 162 -6.23 -8.30 -3.45
C THR A 162 -5.36 -9.02 -2.42
N VAL A 163 -4.42 -8.32 -1.78
CA VAL A 163 -3.56 -8.88 -0.72
C VAL A 163 -4.35 -9.26 0.53
N MET A 164 -5.38 -8.49 0.91
CA MET A 164 -6.29 -8.89 2.00
C MET A 164 -7.07 -10.16 1.67
N LEU A 165 -7.56 -10.28 0.44
CA LEU A 165 -8.25 -11.48 -0.03
C LEU A 165 -7.31 -12.68 -0.11
N GLU A 166 -6.08 -12.46 -0.57
CA GLU A 166 -5.02 -13.47 -0.59
C GLU A 166 -4.70 -13.97 0.82
N GLY A 167 -4.51 -13.07 1.78
CA GLY A 167 -4.30 -13.43 3.18
C GLY A 167 -5.47 -14.23 3.76
N PHE A 168 -6.72 -13.84 3.47
CA PHE A 168 -7.91 -14.56 3.91
C PHE A 168 -8.01 -15.96 3.31
N THR A 169 -7.73 -16.12 2.02
CA THR A 169 -7.75 -17.43 1.38
C THR A 169 -6.69 -18.35 1.96
N GLY A 170 -5.46 -17.86 2.21
CA GLY A 170 -4.39 -18.64 2.84
C GLY A 170 -4.67 -19.02 4.29
N TYR A 171 -5.21 -18.08 5.08
CA TYR A 171 -5.66 -18.34 6.44
C TYR A 171 -6.71 -19.45 6.52
N SER A 172 -7.52 -19.60 5.47
CA SER A 172 -8.63 -20.55 5.43
C SER A 172 -8.24 -21.94 4.92
N LEU A 173 -7.07 -22.13 4.30
CA LEU A 173 -6.62 -23.41 3.77
C LEU A 173 -6.44 -24.53 4.80
N PRO A 174 -6.00 -24.27 6.05
CA PRO A 174 -5.83 -25.33 7.04
C PRO A 174 -7.11 -26.10 7.41
N ASP A 175 -8.28 -25.55 7.13
CA ASP A 175 -9.58 -26.15 7.46
C ASP A 175 -9.72 -26.53 8.94
N ASP A 176 -9.16 -25.69 9.81
CA ASP A 176 -9.31 -25.80 11.25
C ASP A 176 -10.58 -25.09 11.74
N LEU A 177 -10.97 -25.33 12.99
CA LEU A 177 -12.22 -24.79 13.56
C LEU A 177 -12.27 -23.25 13.51
N LEU A 178 -11.14 -22.57 13.71
CA LEU A 178 -11.06 -21.12 13.71
C LEU A 178 -11.28 -20.56 12.29
N SER A 179 -10.51 -21.03 11.32
CA SER A 179 -10.60 -20.57 9.93
C SER A 179 -11.91 -20.99 9.25
N GLY A 180 -12.42 -22.19 9.54
CA GLY A 180 -13.70 -22.65 9.04
C GLY A 180 -14.89 -21.84 9.58
N THR A 181 -14.79 -21.36 10.82
CA THR A 181 -15.78 -20.41 11.37
C THR A 181 -15.75 -19.10 10.59
N GLY A 182 -14.56 -18.55 10.28
CA GLY A 182 -14.40 -17.37 9.45
C GLY A 182 -14.98 -17.55 8.03
N LEU A 183 -14.77 -18.71 7.42
CA LEU A 183 -15.38 -19.06 6.12
C LEU A 183 -16.90 -19.05 6.17
N ARG A 184 -17.50 -19.55 7.25
CA ARG A 184 -18.95 -19.53 7.44
C ARG A 184 -19.51 -18.12 7.59
N VAL A 185 -18.77 -17.24 8.27
CA VAL A 185 -19.13 -15.80 8.38
C VAL A 185 -19.13 -15.16 6.98
N ILE A 186 -18.08 -15.36 6.19
CA ILE A 186 -18.02 -14.80 4.83
C ILE A 186 -19.10 -15.40 3.92
N TYR A 187 -19.39 -16.71 4.05
CA TYR A 187 -20.49 -17.32 3.34
C TYR A 187 -21.81 -16.57 3.62
N SER A 188 -22.12 -16.29 4.90
CA SER A 188 -23.32 -15.55 5.28
C SER A 188 -23.33 -14.10 4.77
N VAL A 189 -22.17 -13.45 4.70
CA VAL A 189 -22.04 -12.11 4.10
C VAL A 189 -22.35 -12.15 2.61
N VAL A 190 -21.84 -13.15 1.90
CA VAL A 190 -22.10 -13.32 0.46
C VAL A 190 -23.57 -13.66 0.23
N GLU A 191 -24.18 -14.56 1.01
CA GLU A 191 -25.62 -14.85 0.94
C GLU A 191 -26.47 -13.60 1.18
N GLY A 192 -26.02 -12.69 2.05
CA GLY A 192 -26.70 -11.43 2.37
C GLY A 192 -26.73 -10.42 1.23
N ILE A 193 -26.00 -10.62 0.12
CA ILE A 193 -26.04 -9.71 -1.04
C ILE A 193 -27.43 -9.78 -1.71
N PRO A 194 -28.15 -8.66 -1.80
CA PRO A 194 -29.49 -8.67 -2.38
C PRO A 194 -29.54 -9.24 -3.80
N PHE A 195 -30.56 -10.03 -4.10
CA PHE A 195 -30.89 -10.63 -5.39
C PHE A 195 -29.95 -11.73 -5.90
N VAL A 196 -28.64 -11.61 -5.71
CA VAL A 196 -27.64 -12.51 -6.30
C VAL A 196 -26.86 -13.33 -5.27
N GLY A 197 -26.96 -12.97 -3.98
CA GLY A 197 -26.09 -13.52 -2.93
C GLY A 197 -26.14 -15.03 -2.79
N THR A 198 -27.33 -15.61 -2.76
CA THR A 198 -27.53 -17.06 -2.66
C THR A 198 -26.98 -17.83 -3.87
N TRP A 199 -27.14 -17.27 -5.07
CA TRP A 199 -26.56 -17.84 -6.29
C TRP A 199 -25.03 -17.77 -6.25
N LEU A 200 -24.50 -16.61 -5.88
CA LEU A 200 -23.06 -16.39 -5.78
C LEU A 200 -22.43 -17.30 -4.72
N ALA A 201 -23.04 -17.41 -3.54
CA ALA A 201 -22.58 -18.30 -2.50
C ALA A 201 -22.57 -19.75 -2.96
N TYR A 202 -23.64 -20.23 -3.59
CA TYR A 202 -23.75 -21.59 -4.12
C TYR A 202 -22.69 -21.87 -5.19
N ASP A 203 -22.44 -20.93 -6.10
CA ASP A 203 -21.46 -21.08 -7.17
C ASP A 203 -20.02 -21.09 -6.63
N VAL A 204 -19.67 -20.14 -5.76
CA VAL A 204 -18.33 -20.02 -5.18
C VAL A 204 -17.98 -21.24 -4.33
N TRP A 205 -18.89 -21.68 -3.46
CA TRP A 205 -18.67 -22.86 -2.59
C TRP A 205 -18.88 -24.19 -3.31
N GLY A 206 -19.49 -24.17 -4.50
CA GLY A 206 -19.75 -25.39 -5.27
C GLY A 206 -20.90 -26.23 -4.71
N GLY A 207 -21.86 -25.58 -4.06
CA GLY A 207 -23.01 -26.20 -3.44
C GLY A 207 -23.39 -25.57 -2.10
N ARG A 208 -24.11 -26.32 -1.27
CA ARG A 208 -24.41 -25.90 0.09
C ARG A 208 -23.15 -25.93 0.94
N PHE A 209 -23.05 -24.96 1.86
CA PHE A 209 -21.91 -24.90 2.78
C PHE A 209 -21.76 -26.18 3.61
N PRO A 210 -20.54 -26.74 3.81
CA PRO A 210 -19.21 -26.19 3.43
C PRO A 210 -18.82 -26.38 1.96
N GLY A 211 -19.48 -27.25 1.17
CA GLY A 211 -19.19 -27.51 -0.23
C GLY A 211 -17.93 -28.35 -0.45
N ASP A 212 -18.10 -29.58 -0.97
CA ASP A 212 -16.98 -30.51 -1.16
C ASP A 212 -15.82 -29.96 -2.02
N PRO A 213 -16.08 -29.23 -3.15
CA PRO A 213 -15.01 -28.74 -4.00
C PRO A 213 -14.35 -27.44 -3.50
N PHE A 214 -14.86 -26.85 -2.41
CA PHE A 214 -14.46 -25.51 -2.00
C PHE A 214 -12.99 -25.39 -1.64
N ILE A 215 -12.42 -26.34 -0.87
CA ILE A 215 -11.01 -26.31 -0.47
C ILE A 215 -10.09 -26.34 -1.69
N ALA A 216 -10.39 -27.18 -2.68
CA ALA A 216 -9.59 -27.25 -3.90
C ALA A 216 -9.67 -25.94 -4.73
N ARG A 217 -10.85 -25.32 -4.79
CA ARG A 217 -11.03 -24.00 -5.43
C ARG A 217 -10.26 -22.91 -4.68
N LEU A 218 -10.37 -22.89 -3.36
CA LEU A 218 -9.67 -21.95 -2.50
C LEU A 218 -8.15 -22.04 -2.66
N PHE A 219 -7.62 -23.28 -2.77
CA PHE A 219 -6.21 -23.53 -3.00
C PHE A 219 -5.73 -22.92 -4.33
N ILE A 220 -6.43 -23.14 -5.43
CA ILE A 220 -6.07 -22.57 -6.74
C ILE A 220 -6.17 -21.03 -6.72
N ILE A 221 -7.13 -20.47 -6.01
CA ILE A 221 -7.26 -19.02 -5.85
C ILE A 221 -6.05 -18.46 -5.11
N HIS A 222 -5.65 -19.10 -4.01
CA HIS A 222 -4.53 -18.67 -3.16
C HIS A 222 -3.16 -18.94 -3.80
N GLU A 223 -2.96 -20.12 -4.36
CA GLU A 223 -1.65 -20.50 -4.90
C GLU A 223 -1.32 -19.85 -6.24
N PHE A 224 -2.35 -19.60 -7.07
CA PHE A 224 -2.15 -19.17 -8.45
C PHE A 224 -2.84 -17.87 -8.81
N LEU A 225 -4.17 -17.79 -8.62
CA LEU A 225 -4.94 -16.68 -9.18
C LEU A 225 -4.57 -15.34 -8.55
N PHE A 226 -4.65 -15.23 -7.23
CA PHE A 226 -4.33 -13.97 -6.55
C PHE A 226 -2.84 -13.64 -6.62
N PRO A 227 -1.88 -14.56 -6.44
CA PRO A 227 -0.47 -14.27 -6.67
C PRO A 227 -0.18 -13.75 -8.08
N ALA A 228 -0.80 -14.33 -9.11
CA ALA A 228 -0.64 -13.86 -10.48
C ALA A 228 -1.17 -12.42 -10.67
N ILE A 229 -2.33 -12.11 -10.08
CA ILE A 229 -2.90 -10.75 -10.08
C ILE A 229 -1.99 -9.78 -9.31
N ILE A 230 -1.51 -10.16 -8.11
CA ILE A 230 -0.61 -9.34 -7.29
C ILE A 230 0.68 -9.03 -8.05
N VAL A 231 1.35 -10.04 -8.61
CA VAL A 231 2.59 -9.86 -9.37
C VAL A 231 2.36 -9.00 -10.62
N GLY A 232 1.26 -9.23 -11.34
CA GLY A 232 0.88 -8.42 -12.49
C GLY A 232 0.66 -6.95 -12.13
N LEU A 233 -0.19 -6.68 -11.12
CA LEU A 233 -0.47 -5.32 -10.66
C LEU A 233 0.77 -4.65 -10.06
N LEU A 234 1.59 -5.37 -9.29
CA LEU A 234 2.84 -4.86 -8.74
C LEU A 234 3.81 -4.46 -9.85
N THR A 235 3.91 -5.27 -10.90
CA THR A 235 4.72 -4.93 -12.08
C THR A 235 4.28 -3.61 -12.70
N PHE A 236 2.97 -3.41 -12.93
CA PHE A 236 2.44 -2.15 -13.43
C PHE A 236 2.66 -0.99 -12.46
N HIS A 237 2.47 -1.22 -11.15
CA HIS A 237 2.71 -0.22 -10.11
C HIS A 237 4.15 0.30 -10.14
N LEU A 238 5.13 -0.60 -10.22
CA LEU A 238 6.55 -0.26 -10.29
C LEU A 238 6.94 0.36 -11.64
N MET A 239 6.37 -0.10 -12.76
CA MET A 239 6.61 0.48 -14.08
C MET A 239 6.14 1.95 -14.15
N ILE A 240 4.96 2.24 -13.60
CA ILE A 240 4.44 3.62 -13.51
C ILE A 240 5.35 4.47 -12.63
N LEU A 241 5.74 3.96 -11.45
CA LEU A 241 6.68 4.65 -10.56
C LEU A 241 8.01 4.93 -11.26
N TRP A 242 8.54 3.95 -11.99
CA TRP A 242 9.77 4.09 -12.77
C TRP A 242 9.69 5.21 -13.80
N ARG A 243 8.57 5.30 -14.52
CA ARG A 243 8.35 6.32 -15.56
C ARG A 243 8.07 7.71 -14.98
N GLN A 244 7.27 7.80 -13.92
CA GLN A 244 6.86 9.07 -13.32
C GLN A 244 7.90 9.66 -12.36
N LYS A 245 8.96 8.92 -12.05
CA LYS A 245 9.96 9.21 -11.01
C LYS A 245 9.38 9.18 -9.59
N HIS A 246 10.28 9.15 -8.60
CA HIS A 246 9.89 9.23 -7.19
C HIS A 246 9.46 10.65 -6.83
N THR A 247 8.61 10.75 -5.80
CA THR A 247 8.37 12.00 -5.08
C THR A 247 9.51 12.25 -4.09
N ASP A 248 9.69 13.50 -3.68
CA ASP A 248 10.69 13.88 -2.68
C ASP A 248 10.09 14.83 -1.64
N PHE A 249 10.67 14.86 -0.44
CA PHE A 249 10.27 15.84 0.57
C PHE A 249 10.84 17.23 0.24
N PRO A 250 10.11 18.33 0.52
CA PRO A 250 10.62 19.67 0.35
C PRO A 250 11.91 19.88 1.18
N GLY A 251 12.89 20.54 0.57
CA GLY A 251 14.17 20.81 1.22
C GLY A 251 15.08 21.67 0.36
N PRO A 252 16.24 22.09 0.87
CA PRO A 252 17.19 22.92 0.13
C PRO A 252 17.58 22.33 -1.22
N GLY A 253 17.38 23.11 -2.27
CA GLY A 253 17.72 22.75 -3.65
C GLY A 253 16.87 21.62 -4.26
N LYS A 254 15.74 21.23 -3.65
CA LYS A 254 14.75 20.31 -4.18
C LYS A 254 13.62 21.09 -4.84
N THR A 255 13.24 20.68 -6.04
CA THR A 255 12.21 21.34 -6.85
C THR A 255 11.25 20.31 -7.44
N GLU A 256 10.17 20.77 -8.05
CA GLU A 256 9.22 19.89 -8.77
C GLU A 256 9.85 19.18 -10.00
N THR A 257 11.03 19.63 -10.44
CA THR A 257 11.70 19.08 -11.64
C THR A 257 12.90 18.22 -11.35
N ASN A 258 13.51 18.33 -10.15
CA ASN A 258 14.67 17.53 -9.75
C ASN A 258 14.36 16.65 -8.55
N ILE A 259 15.02 15.49 -8.49
CA ILE A 259 15.03 14.57 -7.35
C ILE A 259 16.46 14.50 -6.84
N LYS A 260 16.64 14.64 -5.52
CA LYS A 260 17.93 14.46 -4.86
C LYS A 260 17.91 13.19 -4.03
N GLY A 261 19.01 12.45 -4.07
CA GLY A 261 19.14 11.19 -3.34
C GLY A 261 20.40 10.43 -3.74
N SER A 262 20.39 9.14 -3.46
CA SER A 262 21.48 8.21 -3.79
C SER A 262 21.25 7.55 -5.16
N ARG A 263 22.33 7.25 -5.88
CA ARG A 263 22.25 6.40 -7.07
C ARG A 263 21.85 4.99 -6.68
N ILE A 264 21.17 4.28 -7.61
CA ILE A 264 20.84 2.87 -7.38
C ILE A 264 22.10 2.10 -7.03
N TRP A 265 23.13 2.19 -7.87
CA TRP A 265 24.39 1.51 -7.60
C TRP A 265 25.50 2.49 -7.21
N PRO A 266 26.30 2.20 -6.16
CA PRO A 266 26.13 1.08 -5.22
C PRO A 266 25.26 1.40 -3.98
N GLN A 267 25.03 2.69 -3.68
CA GLN A 267 24.54 3.11 -2.36
C GLN A 267 23.14 2.60 -2.02
N TYR A 268 22.18 2.80 -2.96
CA TYR A 268 20.81 2.37 -2.72
C TYR A 268 20.69 0.84 -2.71
N ALA A 269 21.37 0.16 -3.63
CA ALA A 269 21.40 -1.29 -3.69
C ALA A 269 21.92 -1.93 -2.38
N MET A 270 22.94 -1.34 -1.75
CA MET A 270 23.44 -1.81 -0.45
C MET A 270 22.40 -1.63 0.66
N LYS A 271 21.69 -0.48 0.69
CA LYS A 271 20.62 -0.22 1.66
C LYS A 271 19.45 -1.19 1.48
N ALA A 272 18.98 -1.37 0.25
CA ALA A 272 17.89 -2.28 -0.09
C ALA A 272 18.24 -3.74 0.24
N THR A 273 19.45 -4.20 -0.12
CA THR A 273 19.91 -5.55 0.24
C THR A 273 19.98 -5.76 1.75
N GLY A 274 20.51 -4.77 2.50
CA GLY A 274 20.56 -4.83 3.96
C GLY A 274 19.15 -4.90 4.58
N LEU A 275 18.20 -4.14 4.02
CA LEU A 275 16.79 -4.20 4.45
C LEU A 275 16.16 -5.56 4.13
N ALA A 276 16.37 -6.09 2.92
CA ALA A 276 15.88 -7.40 2.55
C ALA A 276 16.40 -8.49 3.50
N MET A 277 17.70 -8.50 3.82
CA MET A 277 18.28 -9.43 4.80
C MET A 277 17.62 -9.29 6.17
N LEU A 278 17.30 -8.07 6.61
CA LEU A 278 16.60 -7.83 7.87
C LEU A 278 15.17 -8.38 7.84
N VAL A 279 14.42 -8.13 6.77
CA VAL A 279 13.04 -8.64 6.60
C VAL A 279 13.03 -10.17 6.60
N PHE A 280 13.94 -10.79 5.85
CA PHE A 280 14.11 -12.24 5.85
C PHE A 280 14.46 -12.76 7.25
N GLY A 281 15.48 -12.17 7.89
CA GLY A 281 15.91 -12.57 9.23
C GLY A 281 14.79 -12.45 10.27
N VAL A 282 14.02 -11.36 10.24
CA VAL A 282 12.87 -11.16 11.16
C VAL A 282 11.76 -12.16 10.86
N SER A 283 11.40 -12.38 9.59
CA SER A 283 10.33 -13.32 9.21
C SER A 283 10.66 -14.75 9.63
N PHE A 284 11.88 -15.24 9.36
CA PHE A 284 12.31 -16.57 9.77
C PHE A 284 12.56 -16.68 11.28
N GLY A 285 13.05 -15.60 11.91
CA GLY A 285 13.22 -15.53 13.37
C GLY A 285 11.89 -15.64 14.10
N LEU A 286 10.88 -14.89 13.66
CA LEU A 286 9.52 -14.98 14.22
C LEU A 286 8.91 -16.36 13.95
N GLY A 287 9.04 -16.87 12.72
CA GLY A 287 8.54 -18.19 12.35
C GLY A 287 9.15 -19.34 13.14
N GLY A 288 10.41 -19.21 13.55
CA GLY A 288 11.11 -20.22 14.35
C GLY A 288 10.91 -20.10 15.87
N LEU A 289 10.63 -18.89 16.39
CA LEU A 289 10.64 -18.61 17.82
C LEU A 289 9.24 -18.33 18.40
N ILE A 290 8.32 -17.83 17.60
CA ILE A 290 7.00 -17.37 18.08
C ILE A 290 5.91 -18.03 17.26
N GLN A 291 5.14 -18.91 17.89
CA GLN A 291 4.01 -19.55 17.25
C GLN A 291 2.85 -18.58 17.08
N ILE A 292 2.25 -18.60 15.88
CA ILE A 292 0.96 -17.99 15.59
C ILE A 292 0.05 -19.03 14.95
N ASN A 293 -1.25 -18.89 15.14
CA ASN A 293 -2.27 -19.73 14.59
C ASN A 293 -1.94 -21.24 14.72
N PRO A 294 -1.89 -21.78 15.97
CA PRO A 294 -1.59 -23.17 16.23
C PRO A 294 -2.82 -24.04 15.93
N VAL A 295 -3.03 -24.36 14.64
CA VAL A 295 -4.22 -25.05 14.11
C VAL A 295 -4.53 -26.37 14.83
N TRP A 296 -3.52 -27.05 15.35
CA TRP A 296 -3.69 -28.30 16.12
C TRP A 296 -4.38 -28.11 17.48
N ILE A 297 -4.39 -26.89 18.05
CA ILE A 297 -5.09 -26.57 19.28
C ILE A 297 -6.59 -26.32 19.00
N TYR A 298 -6.89 -25.71 17.86
CA TYR A 298 -8.27 -25.43 17.48
C TYR A 298 -9.03 -26.69 17.05
N GLY A 299 -8.33 -27.68 16.52
CA GLY A 299 -8.90 -28.91 15.97
C GLY A 299 -9.46 -28.73 14.56
N PRO A 300 -9.91 -29.84 13.92
CA PRO A 300 -10.48 -29.78 12.58
C PRO A 300 -11.82 -29.07 12.55
N TYR A 301 -12.12 -28.39 11.44
CA TYR A 301 -13.41 -27.76 11.24
C TYR A 301 -14.55 -28.76 11.23
N ARG A 302 -15.62 -28.43 11.93
CA ARG A 302 -16.88 -29.20 11.94
C ARG A 302 -18.06 -28.22 11.81
N PRO A 303 -18.90 -28.34 10.79
CA PRO A 303 -19.98 -27.38 10.51
C PRO A 303 -20.98 -27.19 11.65
N TYR A 304 -21.11 -28.17 12.54
CA TYR A 304 -22.00 -28.14 13.70
C TYR A 304 -21.35 -27.57 14.97
N THR A 305 -20.06 -27.23 14.91
CA THR A 305 -19.32 -26.66 16.05
C THR A 305 -19.01 -25.20 15.76
N VAL A 306 -19.18 -24.34 16.74
CA VAL A 306 -18.85 -22.91 16.66
C VAL A 306 -17.79 -22.60 17.71
N SER A 307 -16.77 -21.87 17.34
CA SER A 307 -15.77 -21.33 18.27
C SER A 307 -16.21 -19.94 18.73
N ALA A 308 -16.33 -19.74 20.04
CA ALA A 308 -16.65 -18.44 20.61
C ALA A 308 -15.47 -17.44 20.50
N GLY A 309 -14.22 -17.94 20.48
CA GLY A 309 -13.00 -17.12 20.35
C GLY A 309 -12.45 -17.06 18.92
N ALA A 310 -13.33 -17.06 17.91
CA ALA A 310 -12.93 -17.04 16.51
C ALA A 310 -12.68 -15.60 16.04
N GLN A 311 -11.44 -15.13 16.17
CA GLN A 311 -10.99 -13.89 15.56
C GLN A 311 -10.24 -14.21 14.26
N PRO A 312 -10.54 -13.49 13.17
CA PRO A 312 -9.70 -13.55 11.97
C PRO A 312 -8.34 -12.90 12.23
N ASP A 313 -7.41 -13.08 11.32
CA ASP A 313 -6.17 -12.31 11.33
C ASP A 313 -6.47 -10.79 11.41
N TRP A 314 -5.64 -10.05 12.14
CA TRP A 314 -5.86 -8.66 12.54
C TRP A 314 -6.25 -7.71 11.39
N TYR A 315 -5.75 -7.94 10.17
CA TYR A 315 -6.03 -7.10 9.00
C TYR A 315 -7.47 -7.24 8.47
N LEU A 316 -8.18 -8.29 8.89
CA LEU A 316 -9.62 -8.48 8.64
C LEU A 316 -10.48 -8.11 9.85
N GLY A 317 -9.85 -7.83 10.99
CA GLY A 317 -10.55 -7.54 12.24
C GLY A 317 -11.54 -6.38 12.12
N TRP A 318 -11.23 -5.35 11.32
CA TRP A 318 -12.17 -4.25 11.10
C TRP A 318 -13.48 -4.70 10.45
N LEU A 319 -13.44 -5.71 9.57
CA LEU A 319 -14.63 -6.26 8.91
C LEU A 319 -15.46 -7.10 9.88
N ASP A 320 -14.80 -8.00 10.63
CA ASP A 320 -15.47 -8.77 11.69
C ASP A 320 -16.05 -7.86 12.77
N GLY A 321 -15.30 -6.85 13.20
CA GLY A 321 -15.77 -5.86 14.16
C GLY A 321 -16.96 -5.05 13.63
N ALA A 322 -17.02 -4.73 12.35
CA ALA A 322 -18.17 -4.10 11.75
C ALA A 322 -19.42 -5.00 11.83
N LEU A 323 -19.26 -6.31 11.59
CA LEU A 323 -20.33 -7.30 11.74
C LEU A 323 -20.84 -7.38 13.19
N ARG A 324 -19.92 -7.35 14.17
CA ARG A 324 -20.26 -7.41 15.60
C ARG A 324 -20.95 -6.14 16.13
N LEU A 325 -20.57 -4.96 15.62
CA LEU A 325 -21.13 -3.68 16.08
C LEU A 325 -22.42 -3.27 15.36
N MET A 326 -22.73 -3.88 14.22
CA MET A 326 -23.89 -3.49 13.43
C MET A 326 -25.18 -3.75 14.19
N PRO A 327 -26.08 -2.76 14.36
CA PRO A 327 -27.42 -2.98 14.86
C PRO A 327 -28.18 -3.98 13.97
N HIS A 328 -29.16 -4.66 14.53
CA HIS A 328 -29.97 -5.66 13.81
C HIS A 328 -30.92 -4.99 12.79
N TRP A 329 -30.33 -4.47 11.68
CA TRP A 329 -31.12 -3.90 10.60
C TRP A 329 -31.43 -4.97 9.56
N GLU A 330 -32.71 -5.18 9.36
CA GLU A 330 -33.26 -6.06 8.33
C GLU A 330 -34.32 -5.28 7.56
N PHE A 331 -34.27 -5.30 6.26
CA PHE A 331 -35.23 -4.62 5.41
C PHE A 331 -35.84 -5.59 4.44
N ARG A 332 -37.18 -5.57 4.36
CA ARG A 332 -37.94 -6.34 3.37
C ARG A 332 -38.44 -5.38 2.30
N SER A 333 -38.08 -5.61 1.05
CA SER A 333 -38.51 -4.81 -0.08
C SER A 333 -38.75 -5.69 -1.30
N PHE A 334 -39.88 -5.48 -1.96
CA PHE A 334 -40.28 -6.24 -3.16
C PHE A 334 -40.23 -7.78 -3.01
N GLY A 335 -40.60 -8.30 -1.86
CA GLY A 335 -40.57 -9.74 -1.56
C GLY A 335 -39.18 -10.32 -1.26
N HIS A 336 -38.15 -9.49 -1.23
CA HIS A 336 -36.79 -9.87 -0.87
C HIS A 336 -36.41 -9.30 0.50
N GLU A 337 -35.65 -10.07 1.25
CA GLU A 337 -35.05 -9.65 2.51
C GLU A 337 -33.60 -9.19 2.28
N ILE A 338 -33.26 -8.00 2.77
CA ILE A 338 -31.90 -7.51 2.86
C ILE A 338 -31.42 -7.81 4.27
N ALA A 339 -30.65 -8.88 4.40
CA ALA A 339 -30.19 -9.39 5.68
C ALA A 339 -29.11 -8.48 6.31
N ASN A 340 -29.06 -8.49 7.64
CA ASN A 340 -28.10 -7.67 8.41
C ASN A 340 -26.64 -7.75 7.92
N PRO A 341 -26.05 -8.93 7.61
CA PRO A 341 -24.66 -9.03 7.18
C PRO A 341 -24.30 -8.24 5.92
N PHE A 342 -25.28 -7.88 5.09
CA PHE A 342 -25.06 -7.04 3.90
C PHE A 342 -24.52 -5.65 4.26
N PHE A 343 -25.05 -5.02 5.29
CA PHE A 343 -24.66 -3.64 5.63
C PHE A 343 -23.20 -3.54 6.07
N PRO A 344 -22.74 -4.29 7.11
CA PRO A 344 -21.35 -4.22 7.55
C PRO A 344 -20.38 -4.97 6.64
N GLY A 345 -20.81 -6.05 5.98
CA GLY A 345 -19.93 -6.91 5.19
C GLY A 345 -19.74 -6.49 3.74
N VAL A 346 -20.74 -5.76 3.16
CA VAL A 346 -20.70 -5.36 1.74
C VAL A 346 -20.85 -3.86 1.56
N LEU A 347 -21.90 -3.26 2.15
CA LEU A 347 -22.21 -1.85 1.90
C LEU A 347 -21.14 -0.91 2.48
N ILE A 348 -20.79 -1.08 3.77
CA ILE A 348 -19.78 -0.23 4.43
C ILE A 348 -18.42 -0.37 3.75
N PRO A 349 -17.86 -1.58 3.53
CA PRO A 349 -16.62 -1.73 2.78
C PRO A 349 -16.69 -1.12 1.37
N GLY A 350 -17.79 -1.34 0.65
CA GLY A 350 -18.00 -0.77 -0.67
C GLY A 350 -17.96 0.75 -0.68
N LEU A 351 -18.61 1.41 0.27
CA LEU A 351 -18.57 2.87 0.41
C LEU A 351 -17.17 3.37 0.78
N VAL A 352 -16.52 2.73 1.74
CA VAL A 352 -15.16 3.09 2.17
C VAL A 352 -14.18 2.99 1.00
N PHE A 353 -14.16 1.87 0.29
CA PHE A 353 -13.27 1.70 -0.85
C PHE A 353 -13.61 2.65 -2.00
N THR A 354 -14.89 2.93 -2.26
CA THR A 354 -15.30 3.91 -3.26
C THR A 354 -14.73 5.30 -2.94
N ILE A 355 -14.82 5.75 -1.69
CA ILE A 355 -14.24 7.01 -1.25
C ILE A 355 -12.71 7.00 -1.40
N MET A 356 -12.05 5.89 -1.04
CA MET A 356 -10.61 5.75 -1.17
C MET A 356 -10.16 5.79 -2.63
N TYR A 357 -10.88 5.13 -3.54
CA TYR A 357 -10.62 5.21 -4.98
C TYR A 357 -10.81 6.62 -5.52
N ALA A 358 -11.86 7.31 -5.12
CA ALA A 358 -12.17 8.67 -5.56
C ALA A 358 -11.27 9.75 -4.91
N TRP A 359 -10.48 9.39 -3.87
CA TRP A 359 -9.77 10.36 -3.05
C TRP A 359 -8.87 11.34 -3.82
N PRO A 360 -8.07 10.94 -4.83
CA PRO A 360 -7.24 11.89 -5.58
C PRO A 360 -8.03 13.03 -6.21
N TRP A 361 -9.23 12.76 -6.70
CA TRP A 361 -10.11 13.77 -7.30
C TRP A 361 -10.83 14.60 -6.25
N ILE A 362 -11.21 14.01 -5.11
CA ILE A 362 -11.79 14.71 -3.97
C ILE A 362 -10.77 15.72 -3.41
N ASP A 363 -9.55 15.29 -3.14
CA ASP A 363 -8.46 16.13 -2.64
C ASP A 363 -8.12 17.29 -3.60
N LYS A 364 -8.02 16.99 -4.88
CA LYS A 364 -7.80 17.94 -5.95
C LYS A 364 -8.90 19.04 -5.98
N LYS A 365 -10.16 18.66 -5.79
CA LYS A 365 -11.30 19.59 -5.75
C LYS A 365 -11.29 20.44 -4.47
N ILE A 366 -11.02 19.82 -3.31
CA ILE A 366 -10.98 20.53 -2.01
C ILE A 366 -9.91 21.61 -1.99
N TYR A 367 -8.71 21.29 -2.50
CA TYR A 367 -7.58 22.24 -2.49
C TYR A 367 -7.47 23.07 -3.77
N ASN A 368 -8.35 22.87 -4.76
CA ASN A 368 -8.31 23.51 -6.08
C ASN A 368 -6.92 23.41 -6.74
N ASP A 369 -6.25 22.27 -6.58
CA ASP A 369 -4.88 22.06 -7.02
C ASP A 369 -4.82 21.03 -8.17
N TYR A 370 -4.65 21.53 -9.39
CA TYR A 370 -4.65 20.77 -10.64
C TYR A 370 -3.26 20.55 -11.24
N ARG A 371 -2.23 21.07 -10.57
CA ARG A 371 -0.84 20.98 -11.04
C ARG A 371 -0.25 19.60 -10.83
N ALA A 372 0.82 19.30 -11.56
CA ALA A 372 1.63 18.12 -11.30
C ALA A 372 2.59 18.38 -10.13
N HIS A 373 2.78 17.39 -9.28
CA HIS A 373 3.61 17.47 -8.09
C HIS A 373 4.61 16.33 -8.00
N ASN A 374 5.87 16.68 -7.76
CA ASN A 374 6.93 15.76 -7.39
C ASN A 374 7.39 16.00 -5.94
N LEU A 375 7.10 17.17 -5.37
CA LEU A 375 7.32 17.43 -3.96
C LEU A 375 6.11 17.01 -3.12
N LEU A 376 6.40 16.37 -2.00
CA LEU A 376 5.42 15.90 -1.03
C LEU A 376 4.89 17.03 -0.17
N ASP A 377 3.64 16.93 0.26
CA ASP A 377 3.08 17.81 1.30
C ASP A 377 3.57 17.36 2.69
N ARG A 378 3.68 18.32 3.59
CA ARG A 378 3.76 18.01 5.02
C ARG A 378 2.32 17.83 5.53
N PRO A 379 2.01 16.81 6.33
CA PRO A 379 0.65 16.57 6.83
C PRO A 379 0.03 17.81 7.50
N ARG A 380 0.83 18.56 8.28
CA ARG A 380 0.38 19.80 8.93
C ARG A 380 -0.08 20.90 7.97
N ASP A 381 0.43 20.90 6.73
CA ASP A 381 0.09 21.94 5.74
C ASP A 381 -1.24 21.62 5.01
N LYS A 382 -1.79 20.43 5.22
CA LYS A 382 -3.06 19.94 4.67
C LYS A 382 -4.00 19.45 5.78
N PRO A 383 -4.53 20.36 6.64
CA PRO A 383 -5.28 19.98 7.86
C PRO A 383 -6.48 19.09 7.60
N PHE A 384 -7.25 19.35 6.54
CA PHE A 384 -8.43 18.55 6.21
C PHE A 384 -8.05 17.11 5.83
N ARG A 385 -7.09 16.93 4.92
CA ARG A 385 -6.58 15.59 4.55
C ARG A 385 -6.06 14.84 5.78
N THR A 386 -5.28 15.53 6.61
CA THR A 386 -4.73 14.93 7.84
C THR A 386 -5.84 14.55 8.81
N GLY A 387 -6.85 15.40 8.99
CA GLY A 387 -8.03 15.12 9.80
C GLY A 387 -8.79 13.88 9.32
N VAL A 388 -9.06 13.78 8.01
CA VAL A 388 -9.72 12.59 7.42
C VAL A 388 -8.89 11.33 7.61
N GLY A 389 -7.56 11.41 7.40
CA GLY A 389 -6.68 10.26 7.62
C GLY A 389 -6.68 9.77 9.06
N VAL A 390 -6.63 10.67 10.04
CA VAL A 390 -6.72 10.33 11.47
C VAL A 390 -8.08 9.75 11.81
N ALA A 391 -9.17 10.33 11.29
CA ALA A 391 -10.52 9.79 11.46
C ALA A 391 -10.63 8.34 10.92
N ALA A 392 -10.09 8.09 9.73
CA ALA A 392 -10.06 6.75 9.14
C ALA A 392 -9.25 5.75 10.00
N ILE A 393 -8.09 6.15 10.48
CA ILE A 393 -7.27 5.29 11.38
C ILE A 393 -8.06 4.94 12.64
N ILE A 394 -8.70 5.91 13.28
CA ILE A 394 -9.51 5.66 14.49
C ILE A 394 -10.71 4.76 14.17
N PHE A 395 -11.39 5.00 13.06
CA PHE A 395 -12.51 4.17 12.62
C PHE A 395 -12.11 2.70 12.47
N PHE A 396 -11.07 2.43 11.70
CA PHE A 396 -10.56 1.07 11.53
C PHE A 396 -10.03 0.46 12.84
N THR A 397 -9.39 1.26 13.68
CA THR A 397 -8.88 0.80 14.99
C THR A 397 -10.02 0.37 15.91
N VAL A 398 -11.08 1.18 16.03
CA VAL A 398 -12.24 0.82 16.86
C VAL A 398 -12.92 -0.44 16.35
N LEU A 399 -13.10 -0.57 15.03
CA LEU A 399 -13.64 -1.80 14.45
C LEU A 399 -12.73 -3.02 14.70
N THR A 400 -11.41 -2.86 14.60
CA THR A 400 -10.47 -3.94 14.90
C THR A 400 -10.52 -4.35 16.37
N PHE A 401 -10.68 -3.41 17.30
CA PHE A 401 -10.92 -3.73 18.72
C PHE A 401 -12.25 -4.44 18.93
N ALA A 402 -13.27 -4.13 18.15
CA ALA A 402 -14.57 -4.78 18.25
C ALA A 402 -14.51 -6.27 17.90
N THR A 403 -13.57 -6.71 17.06
CA THR A 403 -13.39 -8.14 16.78
C THR A 403 -12.92 -8.94 18.00
N ALA A 404 -12.28 -8.28 18.97
CA ALA A 404 -11.77 -8.89 20.18
C ALA A 404 -12.68 -8.70 21.41
N THR A 405 -13.96 -8.33 21.23
CA THR A 405 -14.87 -8.02 22.35
C THR A 405 -15.07 -9.17 23.33
N ASP A 406 -15.10 -10.41 22.86
CA ASP A 406 -15.18 -11.61 23.69
C ASP A 406 -13.91 -11.83 24.53
N LEU A 407 -12.73 -11.64 23.94
CA LEU A 407 -11.45 -11.70 24.65
C LEU A 407 -11.35 -10.57 25.68
N LEU A 408 -11.68 -9.34 25.27
CA LEU A 408 -11.65 -8.17 26.15
C LEU A 408 -12.65 -8.31 27.31
N ALA A 409 -13.84 -8.84 27.05
CA ALA A 409 -14.83 -9.10 28.10
C ALA A 409 -14.32 -10.10 29.13
N ASN A 410 -13.68 -11.18 28.67
CA ASN A 410 -13.11 -12.20 29.52
C ASN A 410 -11.90 -11.69 30.33
N ASP A 411 -10.95 -11.05 29.67
CA ASP A 411 -9.67 -10.67 30.29
C ASP A 411 -9.82 -9.48 31.24
N PHE A 412 -10.70 -8.53 30.93
CA PHE A 412 -10.96 -7.36 31.77
C PHE A 412 -12.20 -7.49 32.67
N HIS A 413 -12.88 -8.65 32.65
CA HIS A 413 -14.11 -8.91 33.44
C HIS A 413 -15.20 -7.85 33.25
N VAL A 414 -15.34 -7.34 32.02
CA VAL A 414 -16.36 -6.36 31.64
C VAL A 414 -17.49 -7.06 30.90
N GLY A 415 -18.74 -6.65 31.17
CA GLY A 415 -19.91 -7.22 30.48
C GLY A 415 -19.80 -7.04 28.98
N PHE A 416 -20.00 -8.13 28.22
CA PHE A 416 -19.89 -8.16 26.75
C PHE A 416 -20.76 -7.08 26.08
N GLU A 417 -22.04 -6.98 26.46
CA GLU A 417 -22.98 -6.00 25.92
C GLU A 417 -22.52 -4.55 26.14
N ARG A 418 -21.94 -4.28 27.32
CA ARG A 418 -21.40 -2.95 27.63
C ARG A 418 -20.20 -2.58 26.76
N LEU A 419 -19.35 -3.54 26.44
CA LEU A 419 -18.24 -3.32 25.49
C LEU A 419 -18.76 -3.03 24.09
N ILE A 420 -19.75 -3.78 23.62
CA ILE A 420 -20.39 -3.51 22.32
C ILE A 420 -20.96 -2.09 22.30
N GLU A 421 -21.71 -1.69 23.33
CA GLU A 421 -22.28 -0.34 23.43
C GLU A 421 -21.21 0.75 23.39
N ILE A 422 -20.14 0.61 24.19
CA ILE A 422 -19.02 1.56 24.21
C ILE A 422 -18.37 1.68 22.81
N LEU A 423 -18.17 0.55 22.13
CA LEU A 423 -17.55 0.54 20.82
C LEU A 423 -18.47 1.05 19.72
N GLN A 424 -19.79 0.87 19.83
CA GLN A 424 -20.78 1.48 18.95
C GLN A 424 -20.74 3.02 19.02
N TYR A 425 -20.66 3.59 20.24
CA TYR A 425 -20.41 5.03 20.38
C TYR A 425 -19.01 5.41 19.89
N GLY A 426 -18.02 4.59 20.19
CA GLY A 426 -16.63 4.81 19.83
C GLY A 426 -16.42 4.91 18.31
N VAL A 427 -17.09 4.07 17.51
CA VAL A 427 -16.96 4.06 16.05
C VAL A 427 -17.56 5.30 15.38
N ILE A 428 -18.45 6.00 16.06
CA ILE A 428 -19.06 7.26 15.58
C ILE A 428 -18.30 8.48 16.13
N ILE A 429 -18.18 8.55 17.45
CA ILE A 429 -17.61 9.71 18.15
C ILE A 429 -16.10 9.80 17.94
N GLY A 430 -15.40 8.66 17.98
CA GLY A 430 -13.95 8.59 17.88
C GLY A 430 -13.39 9.23 16.59
N PRO A 431 -13.86 8.84 15.39
CA PRO A 431 -13.44 9.45 14.13
C PRO A 431 -13.71 10.95 14.06
N ILE A 432 -14.86 11.41 14.55
CA ILE A 432 -15.22 12.85 14.57
C ILE A 432 -14.27 13.60 15.49
N ALA A 433 -14.05 13.12 16.70
CA ALA A 433 -13.11 13.73 17.65
C ALA A 433 -11.69 13.72 17.10
N GLY A 434 -11.25 12.61 16.52
CA GLY A 434 -9.92 12.49 15.90
C GLY A 434 -9.71 13.46 14.74
N PHE A 435 -10.72 13.60 13.88
CA PHE A 435 -10.70 14.61 12.81
C PHE A 435 -10.50 16.02 13.38
N LEU A 436 -11.33 16.41 14.34
CA LEU A 436 -11.30 17.75 14.93
C LEU A 436 -9.97 18.04 15.63
N ILE A 437 -9.47 17.09 16.41
CA ILE A 437 -8.19 17.19 17.11
C ILE A 437 -7.04 17.35 16.11
N ALA A 438 -6.94 16.49 15.12
CA ALA A 438 -5.89 16.52 14.11
C ALA A 438 -5.96 17.81 13.27
N TYR A 439 -7.16 18.22 12.87
CA TYR A 439 -7.38 19.44 12.12
C TYR A 439 -6.90 20.68 12.90
N LYS A 440 -7.32 20.79 14.17
CA LYS A 440 -6.91 21.91 15.06
C LYS A 440 -5.42 21.89 15.39
N ALA A 441 -4.85 20.71 15.62
CA ALA A 441 -3.41 20.55 15.84
C ALA A 441 -2.60 21.03 14.62
N CYS A 442 -3.00 20.65 13.40
CA CYS A 442 -2.37 21.15 12.18
C CYS A 442 -2.46 22.66 12.06
N GLN A 443 -3.63 23.27 12.35
CA GLN A 443 -3.79 24.72 12.33
C GLN A 443 -2.89 25.41 13.38
N ALA A 444 -2.78 24.86 14.59
CA ALA A 444 -1.91 25.38 15.64
C ALA A 444 -0.43 25.35 15.22
N LEU A 445 0.00 24.22 14.63
CA LEU A 445 1.35 24.08 14.10
C LEU A 445 1.65 25.04 12.95
N GLN A 446 0.67 25.33 12.09
CA GLN A 446 0.82 26.34 11.04
C GLN A 446 1.01 27.75 11.62
N ARG A 447 0.23 28.12 12.64
CA ARG A 447 0.36 29.43 13.30
C ARG A 447 1.71 29.62 14.00
N GLY A 448 2.21 28.58 14.65
CA GLY A 448 3.52 28.60 15.32
C GLY A 448 4.72 28.69 14.36
N HIS A 449 4.49 28.46 13.05
CA HIS A 449 5.51 28.56 12.00
C HIS A 449 5.27 29.73 11.05
N SER A 450 4.30 30.59 11.33
CA SER A 450 4.02 31.80 10.56
C SER A 450 5.02 32.94 10.86
N HIS A 451 6.30 32.62 10.96
CA HIS A 451 7.30 33.60 10.59
C HIS A 451 7.29 33.71 9.07
N PRO A 452 7.16 34.92 8.52
CA PRO A 452 7.14 35.11 7.08
C PRO A 452 8.53 34.94 6.49
N ILE A 453 8.97 33.67 6.40
CA ILE A 453 10.02 33.32 5.45
C ILE A 453 9.33 32.94 4.15
N GLN A 454 8.59 33.85 3.59
CA GLN A 454 8.53 34.01 2.15
C GLN A 454 9.79 34.77 1.73
N ARG A 455 10.94 34.21 1.96
CA ARG A 455 12.08 34.56 1.11
C ARG A 455 11.74 33.98 -0.26
N PRO A 456 11.69 34.80 -1.32
CA PRO A 456 11.60 34.25 -2.66
C PRO A 456 12.73 33.25 -2.78
N ILE A 457 12.40 32.01 -3.15
CA ILE A 457 13.38 31.02 -3.54
C ILE A 457 13.94 31.52 -4.87
N GLY A 458 15.03 32.29 -4.78
CA GLY A 458 15.60 33.06 -5.86
C GLY A 458 16.17 34.38 -5.32
N GLY A 459 16.86 34.33 -4.20
CA GLY A 459 17.76 35.45 -3.84
C GLY A 459 18.68 35.68 -5.02
N ILE A 460 18.81 36.94 -5.48
CA ILE A 460 19.72 37.28 -6.55
C ILE A 460 21.12 36.85 -6.09
N ILE A 461 21.65 35.81 -6.74
CA ILE A 461 23.01 35.35 -6.47
C ILE A 461 23.95 36.24 -7.27
N ILE A 462 24.75 37.04 -6.56
CA ILE A 462 25.79 37.85 -7.16
C ILE A 462 27.12 37.10 -7.07
N ARG A 463 27.80 36.97 -8.19
CA ARG A 463 29.18 36.55 -8.23
C ARG A 463 30.09 37.75 -8.03
N THR A 464 30.85 37.74 -6.95
CA THR A 464 31.85 38.79 -6.66
C THR A 464 33.10 38.63 -7.55
N ALA A 465 33.89 39.65 -7.68
CA ALA A 465 35.05 39.70 -8.58
C ALA A 465 36.13 38.63 -8.25
N ASP A 466 36.14 38.13 -7.02
CA ASP A 466 37.00 37.03 -6.54
C ASP A 466 36.40 35.66 -6.83
N GLY A 467 35.23 35.60 -7.48
CA GLY A 467 34.56 34.35 -7.86
C GLY A 467 33.65 33.74 -6.83
N ALA A 468 33.49 34.32 -5.64
CA ALA A 468 32.57 33.86 -4.62
C ALA A 468 31.09 34.21 -4.97
N TYR A 469 30.14 33.38 -4.54
CA TYR A 469 28.72 33.62 -4.73
C TYR A 469 28.07 34.06 -3.42
N HIS A 470 27.46 35.26 -3.41
CA HIS A 470 26.70 35.81 -2.30
C HIS A 470 25.23 35.97 -2.67
N THR A 471 24.33 35.61 -1.75
CA THR A 471 22.90 35.92 -1.89
C THR A 471 22.62 37.33 -1.41
N LEU A 472 22.04 38.18 -2.26
CA LEU A 472 21.53 39.48 -1.85
C LEU A 472 20.33 39.24 -0.92
N GLY A 473 20.51 39.49 0.38
CA GLY A 473 19.45 39.33 1.38
C GLY A 473 19.91 38.81 2.74
N ASP A 474 21.17 38.48 2.93
CA ASP A 474 21.68 37.98 4.23
C ASP A 474 22.10 39.08 5.24
N HIS A 475 21.79 40.33 4.94
CA HIS A 475 22.08 41.45 5.86
C HIS A 475 20.83 42.20 6.27
N ALA A 476 19.92 41.52 6.95
CA ALA A 476 18.89 42.24 7.74
C ALA A 476 18.33 41.24 8.77
N ASP A 477 19.01 41.07 9.86
CA ASP A 477 18.44 40.77 11.19
C ASP A 477 19.64 40.58 12.16
N GLY A 478 20.37 41.70 12.37
CA GLY A 478 21.26 41.87 13.50
C GLY A 478 20.45 42.44 14.67
N HIS A 479 19.96 41.61 15.55
CA HIS A 479 19.76 42.02 16.94
C HIS A 479 20.84 41.35 17.78
N GLY A 480 21.87 42.16 18.02
CA GLY A 480 22.92 41.88 18.96
C GLY A 480 22.41 41.90 20.39
N ALA A 481 22.92 41.01 21.17
CA ALA A 481 22.99 41.17 22.62
C ALA A 481 24.32 41.81 22.96
N ASP A 482 24.24 42.94 23.65
CA ASP A 482 25.33 43.71 24.24
C ASP A 482 26.21 42.83 25.13
N HIS A 483 27.53 42.88 24.91
CA HIS A 483 28.48 42.93 26.00
C HIS A 483 29.63 43.87 25.63
N ALA A 484 29.68 44.98 26.40
CA ALA A 484 30.72 46.00 26.42
C ALA A 484 32.09 45.41 26.79
N HIS A 485 33.13 45.83 26.06
CA HIS A 485 34.40 46.18 26.64
C HIS A 485 35.04 47.32 25.85
N ALA A 486 35.39 48.33 26.62
CA ALA A 486 36.02 49.59 26.22
C ALA A 486 37.48 49.41 25.76
N GLY A 487 37.91 50.28 24.85
CA GLY A 487 39.34 50.60 24.73
C GLY A 487 39.80 50.98 23.34
N ASP A 488 40.06 52.28 23.23
CA ASP A 488 41.06 52.93 22.32
C ASP A 488 40.70 53.28 20.88
N THR A 489 40.41 54.56 20.67
CA THR A 489 40.74 55.35 19.50
C THR A 489 42.29 55.55 19.36
N PRO A 490 42.90 55.80 18.16
CA PRO A 490 42.71 57.08 17.49
C PRO A 490 42.84 57.12 15.92
N THR A 491 42.21 58.13 15.39
CA THR A 491 42.65 59.05 14.29
C THR A 491 43.07 58.53 12.93
N GLY A 492 42.36 59.04 11.91
CA GLY A 492 43.05 59.68 10.80
C GLY A 492 42.62 59.31 9.38
N ASN A 493 42.06 60.32 8.70
CA ASN A 493 42.11 60.61 7.27
C ASN A 493 41.34 59.76 6.25
N GLY A 494 40.25 60.28 5.76
CA GLY A 494 40.03 60.93 4.49
C GLY A 494 40.49 60.25 3.22
N HIS A 495 39.51 59.83 2.41
CA HIS A 495 39.56 60.03 0.95
C HIS A 495 38.28 59.53 0.28
N ALA A 496 37.61 60.48 -0.41
CA ALA A 496 36.94 60.42 -1.71
C ALA A 496 36.02 59.27 -2.08
N VAL A 497 34.79 59.61 -2.27
CA VAL A 497 33.72 58.94 -3.05
C VAL A 497 34.14 58.91 -4.54
N PRO A 498 33.95 57.85 -5.26
CA PRO A 498 33.69 57.92 -6.69
C PRO A 498 32.27 57.46 -7.02
N GLU A 499 31.72 58.23 -7.92
CA GLU A 499 30.41 58.21 -8.55
C GLU A 499 29.96 56.88 -9.10
N SER A 500 28.65 56.68 -9.05
CA SER A 500 27.91 55.64 -9.73
C SER A 500 27.98 55.76 -11.25
N PRO A 501 28.12 54.68 -12.00
CA PRO A 501 27.82 54.67 -13.44
C PRO A 501 26.34 54.32 -13.67
N ALA A 502 25.80 55.07 -14.62
CA ALA A 502 24.42 55.12 -15.08
C ALA A 502 23.88 53.78 -15.58
N VAL A 503 22.60 53.58 -15.26
CA VAL A 503 21.74 52.55 -15.83
C VAL A 503 21.47 52.90 -17.30
N VAL A 504 21.94 52.11 -18.24
CA VAL A 504 21.51 52.14 -19.63
C VAL A 504 20.29 51.28 -19.80
N GLY A 505 19.18 51.94 -20.13
CA GLY A 505 17.89 51.29 -20.41
C GLY A 505 17.93 50.57 -21.77
N ALA A 506 17.30 49.42 -21.82
CA ALA A 506 17.00 48.74 -23.07
C ALA A 506 15.64 49.19 -23.63
N PRO A 507 15.47 49.29 -24.93
CA PRO A 507 14.31 49.93 -25.55
C PRO A 507 13.08 49.02 -25.62
N VAL A 508 11.94 49.64 -25.37
CA VAL A 508 10.59 49.15 -25.64
C VAL A 508 10.31 49.35 -27.13
N SER A 509 9.86 48.31 -27.82
CA SER A 509 9.30 48.43 -29.18
C SER A 509 7.79 48.49 -29.14
N PRO A 510 7.18 49.35 -29.95
CA PRO A 510 5.75 49.57 -29.94
C PRO A 510 4.96 48.67 -30.85
N ALA A 511 3.68 48.57 -30.52
CA ALA A 511 2.63 47.98 -31.30
C ALA A 511 2.43 48.64 -32.66
N GLY A 512 2.13 47.88 -33.66
CA GLY A 512 1.69 48.32 -35.00
C GLY A 512 0.40 47.63 -35.37
N GLU A 513 -0.61 48.48 -35.62
CA GLU A 513 -1.96 48.16 -36.06
C GLU A 513 -2.04 47.85 -37.55
N ALA A 514 -3.21 47.23 -37.89
CA ALA A 514 -4.02 47.39 -39.08
C ALA A 514 -3.78 46.46 -40.31
N GLY A 515 -4.78 45.70 -40.62
CA GLY A 515 -5.73 46.12 -41.63
C GLY A 515 -5.94 45.12 -42.75
N GLY A 516 -7.18 44.80 -43.07
CA GLY A 516 -7.66 44.61 -44.40
C GLY A 516 -8.06 43.17 -44.77
N GLU A 517 -9.31 42.91 -44.70
CA GLU A 517 -10.38 42.87 -45.72
C GLU A 517 -10.41 41.70 -46.72
N ARG A 518 -11.58 41.04 -46.66
CA ARG A 518 -12.49 40.58 -47.73
C ARG A 518 -12.15 39.27 -48.46
N SER A 519 -13.08 38.46 -48.49
CA SER A 519 -14.29 38.10 -49.28
C SER A 519 -14.23 36.61 -49.53
N GLY A 520 -15.23 35.84 -49.49
CA GLY A 520 -16.56 35.91 -49.96
C GLY A 520 -16.93 34.56 -50.52
N GLY A 521 -18.17 34.17 -50.39
CA GLY A 521 -18.90 33.28 -51.24
C GLY A 521 -18.89 31.81 -50.85
N ASP A 522 -19.91 31.19 -50.70
CA ASP A 522 -21.32 31.17 -51.03
C ASP A 522 -21.76 29.70 -51.07
N ALA A 523 -22.89 29.43 -50.47
CA ALA A 523 -24.05 28.69 -50.91
C ALA A 523 -24.01 27.18 -51.19
N GLY A 524 -25.06 26.55 -50.67
CA GLY A 524 -25.82 25.44 -51.25
C GLY A 524 -26.02 24.31 -50.26
N ALA A 525 -27.07 24.21 -49.47
CA ALA A 525 -28.50 23.92 -49.77
C ALA A 525 -28.73 22.48 -50.29
N GLY A 526 -29.67 21.80 -49.62
CA GLY A 526 -30.44 20.67 -50.09
C GLY A 526 -30.34 19.47 -49.17
N ASP A 527 -31.24 19.22 -48.33
CA ASP A 527 -32.67 18.90 -48.36
C ASP A 527 -32.93 17.38 -48.59
N GLY A 528 -33.85 16.88 -47.78
CA GLY A 528 -34.73 15.75 -48.03
C GLY A 528 -34.24 14.40 -47.51
N GLY A 529 -34.91 13.68 -46.69
CA GLY A 529 -36.29 13.53 -46.38
C GLY A 529 -36.54 12.09 -46.00
N THR A 530 -37.30 11.95 -44.95
CA THR A 530 -38.42 11.00 -44.76
C THR A 530 -38.20 9.49 -44.77
N ALA A 531 -38.58 8.94 -43.64
CA ALA A 531 -39.72 7.98 -43.40
C ALA A 531 -39.44 6.49 -43.65
N ALA A 532 -39.65 5.70 -42.68
CA ALA A 532 -40.83 5.03 -42.13
C ALA A 532 -40.76 3.49 -42.25
N GLU A 533 -41.21 2.89 -41.16
CA GLU A 533 -41.98 1.61 -41.06
C GLU A 533 -41.29 0.32 -41.55
N GLY A 534 -41.34 -0.77 -40.83
CA GLY A 534 -42.31 -1.39 -40.01
C GLY A 534 -41.98 -2.84 -39.69
N ARG A 535 -42.49 -3.26 -38.56
CA ARG A 535 -43.12 -4.56 -38.24
C ARG A 535 -42.40 -5.88 -38.52
N SER A 536 -42.21 -6.65 -37.52
CA SER A 536 -43.04 -7.72 -36.92
C SER A 536 -42.37 -9.09 -36.97
N GLY A 537 -42.58 -9.81 -35.90
CA GLY A 537 -42.70 -11.27 -35.89
C GLY A 537 -41.82 -11.97 -34.87
N GLY A 538 -42.34 -12.29 -33.66
CA GLY A 538 -41.89 -13.41 -32.88
C GLY A 538 -42.50 -14.71 -33.43
N PRO A 539 -42.57 -15.82 -32.66
CA PRO A 539 -41.83 -16.26 -31.48
C PRO A 539 -41.31 -17.71 -31.66
N GLU A 540 -40.38 -18.14 -30.84
CA GLU A 540 -40.48 -19.47 -30.21
C GLU A 540 -39.61 -19.47 -28.97
#